data_0b5a01e27b8b2e683cf2e8759457a3f9
#
_entry.id   0b5a01e27b8b2e683cf2e8759457a3f9
#
_cell.length_a   1.000
_cell.length_b   1.000
_cell.length_c   1.000
_cell.angle_alpha   90.00
_cell.angle_beta   90.00
_cell.angle_gamma   90.00
#
_symmetry.space_group_name_H-M   'P 1'
#
loop_
_entity.id
_entity.type
_entity.pdbx_description
1 polymer ?
#
loop_
_entity_poly.entity_id
_entity_poly.type
_entity_poly.pdbx_seq_one_letter_code
_entity_poly.pdbx_strand_id
1 'polypeptide(L)'
;MNDFKLKNKWDIPSQSLPIIFIGAGGIIRNAHIPAYKKLSLNIAGVYDLNHETAKTLAKDFNISDVYNNLDDALNNKDVVFDIAVPADQLLPIVQKLPLNSYALLQKPMGSNIQEAEKILKVCRERNITAALNFQLRFSPMMLCLRDAIDKNLLGKIVDIEFHYSYYLPWHLWPFLEEIDRVEIPYNSIHLFDLIRSLFGMPEGVFAYSNTHPKYPNLSDTKTTAILKYRKDLRCALSLNHCYQFGDKNQNANLKVEGTDGVAFITLGSTV
;
A
#
# COMPACT_ATOMS: atom_id res chain seq x y z
N MET A 1 32.60 -7.73 -12.37
CA MET A 1 31.40 -7.27 -11.65
C MET A 1 31.34 -8.08 -10.36
N ASN A 2 31.30 -7.42 -9.21
CA ASN A 2 31.09 -8.13 -7.96
C ASN A 2 29.66 -8.67 -7.95
N ASP A 3 29.52 -9.98 -7.83
CA ASP A 3 28.21 -10.64 -7.80
C ASP A 3 27.64 -10.49 -6.37
N PHE A 4 26.86 -9.39 -6.15
CA PHE A 4 26.27 -9.13 -4.85
C PHE A 4 25.04 -10.01 -4.67
N LYS A 5 25.12 -10.97 -3.75
CA LYS A 5 23.96 -11.75 -3.34
C LYS A 5 23.06 -10.89 -2.42
N LEU A 6 22.03 -10.27 -3.01
CA LEU A 6 21.07 -9.44 -2.29
C LEU A 6 19.84 -10.25 -1.86
N LYS A 7 19.28 -9.88 -0.69
CA LYS A 7 18.03 -10.47 -0.17
C LYS A 7 16.86 -9.93 -0.97
N ASN A 8 16.15 -10.77 -1.71
CA ASN A 8 15.01 -10.43 -2.56
C ASN A 8 13.70 -11.09 -2.11
N LYS A 9 13.69 -11.71 -0.94
CA LYS A 9 12.51 -12.35 -0.35
C LYS A 9 12.38 -11.97 1.11
N TRP A 10 11.15 -11.83 1.58
CA TRP A 10 10.84 -11.69 2.99
C TRP A 10 10.72 -13.07 3.62
N ASP A 11 11.13 -13.18 4.88
CA ASP A 11 11.02 -14.44 5.61
C ASP A 11 9.56 -14.68 5.97
N ILE A 12 9.03 -15.82 5.56
CA ILE A 12 7.66 -16.22 5.86
C ILE A 12 7.67 -16.90 7.23
N PRO A 13 6.76 -16.54 8.15
CA PRO A 13 6.66 -17.19 9.44
C PRO A 13 6.34 -18.68 9.28
N SER A 14 6.92 -19.52 10.12
CA SER A 14 6.70 -20.98 10.13
C SER A 14 5.26 -21.35 10.53
N GLN A 15 4.58 -20.47 11.26
CA GLN A 15 3.18 -20.61 11.63
C GLN A 15 2.46 -19.31 11.29
N SER A 16 1.31 -19.42 10.64
CA SER A 16 0.43 -18.30 10.32
C SER A 16 -0.92 -18.47 10.99
N LEU A 17 -1.48 -17.37 11.48
CA LEU A 17 -2.87 -17.35 11.94
C LEU A 17 -3.82 -17.45 10.74
N PRO A 18 -5.03 -18.02 10.94
CA PRO A 18 -6.08 -17.96 9.93
C PRO A 18 -6.45 -16.52 9.59
N ILE A 19 -6.91 -16.29 8.38
CA ILE A 19 -7.27 -14.96 7.88
C ILE A 19 -8.77 -14.88 7.70
N ILE A 20 -9.38 -13.80 8.19
CA ILE A 20 -10.77 -13.45 7.94
C ILE A 20 -10.81 -12.15 7.17
N PHE A 21 -11.45 -12.16 6.01
CA PHE A 21 -11.67 -10.95 5.21
C PHE A 21 -12.86 -10.15 5.74
N ILE A 22 -12.65 -8.85 5.90
CA ILE A 22 -13.70 -7.85 6.09
C ILE A 22 -13.72 -6.98 4.84
N GLY A 23 -14.70 -7.24 3.97
CA GLY A 23 -14.76 -6.79 2.59
C GLY A 23 -14.43 -7.91 1.59
N ALA A 24 -15.20 -8.00 0.50
CA ALA A 24 -15.05 -9.01 -0.55
C ALA A 24 -14.86 -8.39 -1.94
N GLY A 25 -14.35 -7.16 -1.98
CA GLY A 25 -14.16 -6.37 -3.20
C GLY A 25 -13.02 -6.85 -4.09
N GLY A 26 -12.79 -6.08 -5.16
CA GLY A 26 -11.82 -6.41 -6.21
C GLY A 26 -10.40 -6.62 -5.72
N ILE A 27 -9.94 -5.86 -4.72
CA ILE A 27 -8.57 -6.02 -4.20
C ILE A 27 -8.37 -7.37 -3.50
N ILE A 28 -9.36 -7.82 -2.73
CA ILE A 28 -9.33 -9.14 -2.09
C ILE A 28 -9.30 -10.22 -3.17
N ARG A 29 -10.21 -10.15 -4.13
CA ARG A 29 -10.34 -11.14 -5.21
C ARG A 29 -9.10 -11.23 -6.08
N ASN A 30 -8.56 -10.08 -6.51
CA ASN A 30 -7.56 -10.03 -7.58
C ASN A 30 -6.11 -9.98 -7.06
N ALA A 31 -5.90 -9.64 -5.79
CA ALA A 31 -4.56 -9.50 -5.23
C ALA A 31 -4.34 -10.33 -3.95
N HIS A 32 -5.17 -10.16 -2.90
CA HIS A 32 -4.90 -10.79 -1.62
C HIS A 32 -5.06 -12.30 -1.68
N ILE A 33 -6.18 -12.82 -2.18
CA ILE A 33 -6.42 -14.26 -2.27
C ILE A 33 -5.35 -14.96 -3.12
N PRO A 34 -5.00 -14.49 -4.33
CA PRO A 34 -3.92 -15.10 -5.10
C PRO A 34 -2.59 -15.14 -4.36
N ALA A 35 -2.23 -14.06 -3.65
CA ALA A 35 -1.01 -14.01 -2.85
C ALA A 35 -1.04 -15.00 -1.68
N TYR A 36 -2.14 -15.06 -0.95
CA TYR A 36 -2.30 -15.97 0.19
C TYR A 36 -2.31 -17.44 -0.23
N LYS A 37 -3.00 -17.76 -1.34
CA LYS A 37 -2.96 -19.12 -1.91
C LYS A 37 -1.56 -19.53 -2.34
N LYS A 38 -0.80 -18.63 -2.96
CA LYS A 38 0.59 -18.88 -3.35
C LYS A 38 1.49 -19.21 -2.14
N LEU A 39 1.17 -18.65 -0.98
CA LEU A 39 1.89 -18.87 0.27
C LEU A 39 1.25 -19.95 1.14
N SER A 40 0.19 -20.62 0.66
CA SER A 40 -0.56 -21.64 1.40
C SER A 40 -1.10 -21.14 2.75
N LEU A 41 -1.45 -19.85 2.85
CA LEU A 41 -2.05 -19.27 4.03
C LEU A 41 -3.51 -19.69 4.15
N ASN A 42 -3.97 -19.93 5.38
CA ASN A 42 -5.33 -20.35 5.66
C ASN A 42 -6.29 -19.16 5.61
N ILE A 43 -7.22 -19.15 4.66
CA ILE A 43 -8.33 -18.21 4.57
C ILE A 43 -9.54 -18.87 5.22
N ALA A 44 -9.87 -18.44 6.43
CA ALA A 44 -10.91 -19.09 7.24
C ALA A 44 -12.32 -18.57 6.95
N GLY A 45 -12.46 -17.27 6.61
CA GLY A 45 -13.79 -16.73 6.40
C GLY A 45 -13.82 -15.38 5.71
N VAL A 46 -15.04 -14.94 5.37
CA VAL A 46 -15.29 -13.64 4.74
C VAL A 46 -16.60 -13.03 5.21
N TYR A 47 -16.57 -11.73 5.38
CA TYR A 47 -17.72 -10.86 5.58
C TYR A 47 -17.72 -9.72 4.58
N ASP A 48 -18.88 -9.38 4.05
CA ASP A 48 -19.12 -8.15 3.27
C ASP A 48 -20.54 -7.65 3.58
N LEU A 49 -20.75 -6.33 3.51
CA LEU A 49 -22.09 -5.74 3.64
C LEU A 49 -23.07 -6.31 2.59
N ASN A 50 -22.56 -6.56 1.38
CA ASN A 50 -23.30 -7.30 0.37
C ASN A 50 -23.00 -8.80 0.54
N HIS A 51 -23.88 -9.48 1.25
CA HIS A 51 -23.75 -10.91 1.55
C HIS A 51 -23.60 -11.80 0.30
N GLU A 52 -24.23 -11.44 -0.81
CA GLU A 52 -24.09 -12.20 -2.08
C GLU A 52 -22.69 -12.04 -2.68
N THR A 53 -22.05 -10.89 -2.51
CA THR A 53 -20.63 -10.70 -2.87
C THR A 53 -19.73 -11.61 -2.05
N ALA A 54 -19.96 -11.70 -0.73
CA ALA A 54 -19.23 -12.59 0.15
C ALA A 54 -19.42 -14.05 -0.22
N LYS A 55 -20.66 -14.50 -0.47
CA LYS A 55 -20.98 -15.87 -0.93
C LYS A 55 -20.30 -16.22 -2.25
N THR A 56 -20.37 -15.30 -3.21
CA THR A 56 -19.73 -15.50 -4.53
C THR A 56 -18.22 -15.65 -4.36
N LEU A 57 -17.58 -14.78 -3.58
CA LEU A 57 -16.16 -14.90 -3.30
C LEU A 57 -15.81 -16.22 -2.62
N ALA A 58 -16.59 -16.61 -1.61
CA ALA A 58 -16.37 -17.85 -0.88
C ALA A 58 -16.49 -19.08 -1.78
N LYS A 59 -17.51 -19.12 -2.64
CA LYS A 59 -17.70 -20.19 -3.63
C LYS A 59 -16.53 -20.30 -4.62
N ASP A 60 -16.10 -19.16 -5.18
CA ASP A 60 -15.05 -19.14 -6.21
C ASP A 60 -13.68 -19.55 -5.66
N PHE A 61 -13.45 -19.31 -4.38
CA PHE A 61 -12.14 -19.55 -3.77
C PHE A 61 -12.12 -20.65 -2.69
N ASN A 62 -13.26 -21.34 -2.47
CA ASN A 62 -13.45 -22.38 -1.46
C ASN A 62 -13.14 -21.88 -0.04
N ILE A 63 -13.69 -20.71 0.34
CA ILE A 63 -13.61 -20.18 1.70
C ILE A 63 -14.74 -20.84 2.51
N SER A 64 -14.41 -21.39 3.71
CA SER A 64 -15.35 -22.18 4.49
C SER A 64 -16.49 -21.35 5.10
N ASP A 65 -16.15 -20.20 5.68
CA ASP A 65 -17.10 -19.44 6.47
C ASP A 65 -17.53 -18.15 5.77
N VAL A 66 -18.83 -17.95 5.67
CA VAL A 66 -19.44 -16.70 5.20
C VAL A 66 -20.28 -16.12 6.34
N TYR A 67 -19.83 -15.01 6.90
CA TYR A 67 -20.47 -14.38 8.04
C TYR A 67 -21.68 -13.53 7.61
N ASN A 68 -22.78 -13.63 8.37
CA ASN A 68 -24.01 -12.89 8.08
C ASN A 68 -23.94 -11.41 8.56
N ASN A 69 -23.15 -11.15 9.57
CA ASN A 69 -22.95 -9.81 10.13
C ASN A 69 -21.50 -9.62 10.58
N LEU A 70 -21.10 -8.37 10.78
CA LEU A 70 -19.75 -8.00 11.15
C LEU A 70 -19.37 -8.55 12.55
N ASP A 71 -20.29 -8.51 13.50
CA ASP A 71 -19.99 -8.89 14.87
C ASP A 71 -19.68 -10.40 14.96
N ASP A 72 -20.36 -11.24 14.17
CA ASP A 72 -20.05 -12.68 14.08
C ASP A 72 -18.63 -12.91 13.50
N ALA A 73 -18.25 -12.14 12.48
CA ALA A 73 -16.90 -12.21 11.92
C ALA A 73 -15.84 -11.79 12.95
N LEU A 74 -16.12 -10.73 13.71
CA LEU A 74 -15.19 -10.18 14.70
C LEU A 74 -15.12 -10.98 16.02
N ASN A 75 -16.05 -11.90 16.27
CA ASN A 75 -16.00 -12.78 17.45
C ASN A 75 -14.91 -13.87 17.36
N ASN A 76 -14.24 -14.00 16.22
CA ASN A 76 -13.16 -14.97 16.07
C ASN A 76 -11.90 -14.50 16.81
N LYS A 77 -11.21 -15.46 17.41
CA LYS A 77 -9.94 -15.24 18.13
C LYS A 77 -8.79 -15.90 17.37
N ASP A 78 -7.59 -15.43 17.65
CA ASP A 78 -6.36 -15.98 17.05
C ASP A 78 -6.40 -16.00 15.52
N VAL A 79 -6.90 -14.91 14.95
CA VAL A 79 -7.00 -14.68 13.50
C VAL A 79 -6.37 -13.33 13.12
N VAL A 80 -6.05 -13.17 11.85
CA VAL A 80 -5.74 -11.87 11.27
C VAL A 80 -6.97 -11.37 10.50
N PHE A 81 -7.48 -10.20 10.88
CA PHE A 81 -8.52 -9.52 10.12
C PHE A 81 -7.89 -8.74 8.96
N ASP A 82 -8.13 -9.19 7.73
CA ASP A 82 -7.72 -8.45 6.53
C ASP A 82 -8.88 -7.55 6.11
N ILE A 83 -8.74 -6.24 6.39
CA ILE A 83 -9.83 -5.26 6.29
C ILE A 83 -9.62 -4.43 5.01
N ALA A 84 -10.43 -4.73 4.00
CA ALA A 84 -10.37 -4.10 2.68
C ALA A 84 -11.72 -3.46 2.31
N VAL A 85 -12.02 -2.38 2.99
CA VAL A 85 -13.25 -1.59 2.86
C VAL A 85 -12.92 -0.17 2.38
N PRO A 86 -13.92 0.62 1.92
CA PRO A 86 -13.74 2.04 1.66
C PRO A 86 -13.14 2.78 2.85
N ALA A 87 -12.38 3.85 2.58
CA ALA A 87 -11.60 4.56 3.60
C ALA A 87 -12.47 5.09 4.77
N ASP A 88 -13.66 5.58 4.48
CA ASP A 88 -14.64 6.09 5.45
C ASP A 88 -15.25 5.00 6.35
N GLN A 89 -15.18 3.74 5.93
CA GLN A 89 -15.67 2.59 6.68
C GLN A 89 -14.60 1.98 7.60
N LEU A 90 -13.36 2.38 7.46
CA LEU A 90 -12.25 1.75 8.20
C LEU A 90 -12.31 2.05 9.70
N LEU A 91 -12.50 3.32 10.09
CA LEU A 91 -12.55 3.71 11.51
C LEU A 91 -13.68 3.01 12.28
N PRO A 92 -14.95 2.96 11.82
CA PRO A 92 -16.01 2.23 12.49
C PRO A 92 -15.70 0.75 12.72
N ILE A 93 -15.05 0.10 11.76
CA ILE A 93 -14.69 -1.32 11.87
C ILE A 93 -13.55 -1.51 12.88
N VAL A 94 -12.51 -0.68 12.81
CA VAL A 94 -11.36 -0.76 13.74
C VAL A 94 -11.80 -0.53 15.18
N GLN A 95 -12.79 0.33 15.43
CA GLN A 95 -13.37 0.55 16.75
C GLN A 95 -14.06 -0.70 17.33
N LYS A 96 -14.56 -1.58 16.47
CA LYS A 96 -15.24 -2.82 16.87
C LYS A 96 -14.28 -4.01 17.01
N LEU A 97 -13.06 -3.95 16.49
CA LEU A 97 -12.11 -5.06 16.57
C LEU A 97 -11.91 -5.51 18.04
N PRO A 98 -11.76 -6.80 18.29
CA PRO A 98 -11.46 -7.31 19.63
C PRO A 98 -10.17 -6.70 20.21
N LEU A 99 -10.07 -6.63 21.53
CA LEU A 99 -8.82 -6.27 22.21
C LEU A 99 -7.73 -7.29 21.86
N ASN A 100 -6.50 -6.82 21.70
CA ASN A 100 -5.32 -7.63 21.38
C ASN A 100 -5.39 -8.38 20.04
N SER A 101 -6.21 -7.93 19.10
CA SER A 101 -6.35 -8.55 17.78
C SER A 101 -5.24 -8.16 16.82
N TYR A 102 -5.17 -8.89 15.70
CA TYR A 102 -4.26 -8.62 14.60
C TYR A 102 -5.04 -8.15 13.36
N ALA A 103 -4.59 -7.10 12.72
CA ALA A 103 -5.27 -6.57 11.54
C ALA A 103 -4.30 -6.13 10.43
N LEU A 104 -4.64 -6.46 9.18
CA LEU A 104 -4.08 -5.85 7.99
C LEU A 104 -5.12 -4.85 7.46
N LEU A 105 -4.80 -3.56 7.51
CA LEU A 105 -5.68 -2.48 7.07
C LEU A 105 -5.32 -2.08 5.64
N GLN A 106 -6.33 -1.91 4.78
CA GLN A 106 -6.08 -1.41 3.43
C GLN A 106 -5.84 0.11 3.46
N LYS A 107 -5.01 0.58 2.53
CA LYS A 107 -4.79 2.01 2.33
C LYS A 107 -5.95 2.65 1.51
N PRO A 108 -6.24 3.95 1.68
CA PRO A 108 -5.65 4.85 2.67
C PRO A 108 -6.17 4.58 4.08
N MET A 109 -5.43 5.02 5.09
CA MET A 109 -5.79 4.86 6.50
C MET A 109 -6.85 5.91 6.90
N GLY A 110 -8.11 5.68 6.52
CA GLY A 110 -9.19 6.66 6.65
C GLY A 110 -9.23 7.68 5.51
N SER A 111 -10.27 8.50 5.49
CA SER A 111 -10.54 9.49 4.44
C SER A 111 -9.64 10.72 4.52
N ASN A 112 -9.05 10.98 5.68
CA ASN A 112 -8.21 12.14 5.96
C ASN A 112 -7.26 11.88 7.14
N ILE A 113 -6.37 12.85 7.42
CA ILE A 113 -5.38 12.73 8.48
C ILE A 113 -6.01 12.60 9.88
N GLN A 114 -7.11 13.28 10.12
CA GLN A 114 -7.82 13.24 11.42
C GLN A 114 -8.40 11.84 11.68
N GLU A 115 -8.92 11.17 10.66
CA GLU A 115 -9.36 9.77 10.78
C GLU A 115 -8.19 8.83 10.96
N ALA A 116 -7.09 9.02 10.23
CA ALA A 116 -5.89 8.24 10.40
C ALA A 116 -5.34 8.30 11.83
N GLU A 117 -5.33 9.50 12.43
CA GLU A 117 -4.95 9.70 13.83
C GLU A 117 -5.89 8.99 14.82
N LYS A 118 -7.21 9.03 14.56
CA LYS A 118 -8.20 8.29 15.35
C LYS A 118 -8.01 6.79 15.24
N ILE A 119 -7.79 6.26 14.04
CA ILE A 119 -7.52 4.83 13.80
C ILE A 119 -6.27 4.41 14.58
N LEU A 120 -5.18 5.17 14.47
CA LEU A 120 -3.94 4.90 15.21
C LEU A 120 -4.18 4.91 16.73
N LYS A 121 -4.94 5.88 17.22
CA LYS A 121 -5.30 5.99 18.64
C LYS A 121 -6.08 4.75 19.11
N VAL A 122 -7.12 4.36 18.38
CA VAL A 122 -7.93 3.17 18.68
C VAL A 122 -7.07 1.91 18.70
N CYS A 123 -6.19 1.73 17.71
CA CYS A 123 -5.29 0.58 17.66
C CYS A 123 -4.40 0.51 18.92
N ARG A 124 -3.87 1.65 19.37
CA ARG A 124 -3.05 1.72 20.59
C ARG A 124 -3.85 1.44 21.86
N GLU A 125 -5.01 2.08 22.03
CA GLU A 125 -5.88 1.95 23.21
C GLU A 125 -6.43 0.53 23.36
N ARG A 126 -6.68 -0.15 22.26
CA ARG A 126 -7.21 -1.53 22.23
C ARG A 126 -6.13 -2.59 22.08
N ASN A 127 -4.86 -2.21 22.08
CA ASN A 127 -3.71 -3.09 21.87
C ASN A 127 -3.85 -3.94 20.58
N ILE A 128 -4.34 -3.33 19.49
CA ILE A 128 -4.46 -3.98 18.19
C ILE A 128 -3.12 -3.90 17.49
N THR A 129 -2.55 -5.05 17.13
CA THR A 129 -1.36 -5.11 16.27
C THR A 129 -1.82 -4.95 14.81
N ALA A 130 -1.76 -3.73 14.32
CA ALA A 130 -2.20 -3.39 12.98
C ALA A 130 -1.03 -3.07 12.04
N ALA A 131 -1.10 -3.59 10.81
CA ALA A 131 -0.25 -3.19 9.70
C ALA A 131 -1.11 -2.52 8.62
N LEU A 132 -0.58 -1.45 8.00
CA LEU A 132 -1.19 -0.87 6.82
C LEU A 132 -0.59 -1.53 5.57
N ASN A 133 -1.43 -1.87 4.59
CA ASN A 133 -1.02 -2.64 3.41
C ASN A 133 -0.19 -1.80 2.42
N PHE A 134 1.05 -1.50 2.80
CA PHE A 134 2.06 -0.88 1.95
C PHE A 134 2.95 -1.94 1.30
N GLN A 135 2.34 -2.73 0.41
CA GLN A 135 2.96 -3.90 -0.21
C GLN A 135 4.22 -3.60 -1.01
N LEU A 136 4.38 -2.37 -1.51
CA LEU A 136 5.56 -1.99 -2.31
C LEU A 136 6.88 -2.19 -1.55
N ARG A 137 6.88 -2.01 -0.23
CA ARG A 137 8.05 -2.26 0.64
C ARG A 137 8.62 -3.67 0.51
N PHE A 138 7.76 -4.64 0.18
CA PHE A 138 8.07 -6.07 0.16
C PHE A 138 8.26 -6.63 -1.25
N SER A 139 8.24 -5.77 -2.28
CA SER A 139 8.56 -6.21 -3.62
C SER A 139 10.03 -6.64 -3.70
N PRO A 140 10.36 -7.67 -4.49
CA PRO A 140 11.74 -8.21 -4.54
C PRO A 140 12.81 -7.15 -4.79
N MET A 141 12.54 -6.19 -5.67
CA MET A 141 13.47 -5.11 -6.00
C MET A 141 13.69 -4.16 -4.82
N MET A 142 12.63 -3.84 -4.06
CA MET A 142 12.74 -2.99 -2.88
C MET A 142 13.42 -3.69 -1.71
N LEU A 143 13.26 -5.00 -1.59
CA LEU A 143 14.03 -5.80 -0.64
C LEU A 143 15.52 -5.82 -1.00
N CYS A 144 15.86 -5.97 -2.30
CA CYS A 144 17.25 -5.84 -2.76
C CYS A 144 17.83 -4.45 -2.45
N LEU A 145 17.08 -3.38 -2.72
CA LEU A 145 17.51 -2.02 -2.41
C LEU A 145 17.78 -1.84 -0.92
N ARG A 146 16.85 -2.29 -0.07
CA ARG A 146 17.02 -2.25 1.40
C ARG A 146 18.28 -2.99 1.82
N ASP A 147 18.46 -4.23 1.35
CA ASP A 147 19.63 -5.04 1.69
C ASP A 147 20.94 -4.41 1.20
N ALA A 148 20.94 -3.76 0.04
CA ALA A 148 22.10 -3.02 -0.47
C ALA A 148 22.43 -1.79 0.42
N ILE A 149 21.42 -1.07 0.90
CA ILE A 149 21.57 0.04 1.83
C ILE A 149 22.09 -0.47 3.19
N ASP A 150 21.47 -1.51 3.74
CA ASP A 150 21.82 -2.10 5.04
C ASP A 150 23.25 -2.66 5.04
N LYS A 151 23.72 -3.19 3.91
CA LYS A 151 25.09 -3.64 3.68
C LYS A 151 26.08 -2.51 3.34
N ASN A 152 25.62 -1.27 3.33
CA ASN A 152 26.40 -0.08 2.96
C ASN A 152 27.07 -0.16 1.57
N LEU A 153 26.44 -0.86 0.60
CA LEU A 153 27.01 -1.01 -0.73
C LEU A 153 26.98 0.25 -1.57
N LEU A 154 26.10 1.20 -1.21
CA LEU A 154 25.97 2.49 -1.88
C LEU A 154 26.77 3.60 -1.16
N GLY A 155 27.33 3.32 0.02
CA GLY A 155 27.89 4.35 0.86
C GLY A 155 26.84 5.29 1.44
N LYS A 156 27.21 6.54 1.69
CA LYS A 156 26.29 7.56 2.18
C LYS A 156 25.34 7.99 1.05
N ILE A 157 24.04 7.83 1.25
CA ILE A 157 23.03 8.24 0.26
C ILE A 157 22.99 9.76 0.14
N VAL A 158 23.05 10.28 -1.09
CA VAL A 158 23.13 11.71 -1.41
C VAL A 158 22.04 12.17 -2.36
N ASP A 159 21.43 11.26 -3.13
CA ASP A 159 20.38 11.61 -4.10
C ASP A 159 19.34 10.50 -4.23
N ILE A 160 18.06 10.90 -4.26
CA ILE A 160 16.91 10.03 -4.50
C ILE A 160 16.03 10.71 -5.52
N GLU A 161 15.79 10.03 -6.65
CA GLU A 161 14.90 10.51 -7.70
C GLU A 161 13.85 9.44 -7.97
N PHE A 162 12.58 9.82 -7.90
CA PHE A 162 11.47 8.97 -8.29
C PHE A 162 10.73 9.61 -9.46
N HIS A 163 10.70 8.93 -10.59
CA HIS A 163 9.90 9.31 -11.74
C HIS A 163 8.85 8.23 -12.01
N TYR A 164 7.58 8.62 -11.96
CA TYR A 164 6.44 7.77 -12.22
C TYR A 164 5.54 8.39 -13.29
N SER A 165 5.33 7.69 -14.39
CA SER A 165 4.50 8.16 -15.49
C SER A 165 3.72 6.98 -16.07
N TYR A 166 2.49 6.80 -15.61
CA TYR A 166 1.60 5.72 -16.03
C TYR A 166 0.19 6.23 -16.33
N TYR A 167 -0.53 5.44 -17.10
CA TYR A 167 -1.96 5.59 -17.28
C TYR A 167 -2.71 4.78 -16.23
N LEU A 168 -3.54 5.44 -15.45
CA LEU A 168 -4.52 4.78 -14.61
C LEU A 168 -5.90 4.85 -15.26
N PRO A 169 -6.63 3.72 -15.34
CA PRO A 169 -7.97 3.68 -15.89
C PRO A 169 -8.99 4.24 -14.89
N TRP A 170 -8.99 5.56 -14.68
CA TRP A 170 -9.78 6.27 -13.67
C TRP A 170 -11.27 5.94 -13.71
N HIS A 171 -11.81 5.63 -14.89
CA HIS A 171 -13.20 5.24 -15.09
C HIS A 171 -13.62 3.98 -14.32
N LEU A 172 -12.67 3.17 -13.87
CA LEU A 172 -12.95 2.00 -13.03
C LEU A 172 -13.27 2.37 -11.58
N TRP A 173 -13.00 3.60 -11.17
CA TRP A 173 -13.19 4.09 -9.80
C TRP A 173 -13.94 5.42 -9.79
N PRO A 174 -15.24 5.45 -10.18
CA PRO A 174 -16.02 6.71 -10.26
C PRO A 174 -16.08 7.46 -8.93
N PHE A 175 -16.05 6.76 -7.80
CA PHE A 175 -16.09 7.38 -6.47
C PHE A 175 -14.92 8.35 -6.21
N LEU A 176 -13.83 8.25 -6.98
CA LEU A 176 -12.69 9.16 -6.84
C LEU A 176 -13.01 10.60 -7.28
N GLU A 177 -14.06 10.80 -8.07
CA GLU A 177 -14.53 12.14 -8.47
C GLU A 177 -15.14 12.92 -7.29
N GLU A 178 -15.54 12.23 -6.22
CA GLU A 178 -16.09 12.81 -5.00
C GLU A 178 -15.02 13.06 -3.91
N ILE A 179 -13.75 12.76 -4.20
CA ILE A 179 -12.65 12.83 -3.24
C ILE A 179 -11.86 14.12 -3.42
N ASP A 180 -11.66 14.88 -2.33
CA ASP A 180 -10.93 16.16 -2.34
C ASP A 180 -9.46 16.06 -2.75
N ARG A 181 -8.82 14.92 -2.49
CA ARG A 181 -7.43 14.64 -2.85
C ARG A 181 -7.28 13.19 -3.26
N VAL A 182 -6.91 12.96 -4.51
CA VAL A 182 -6.89 11.61 -5.10
C VAL A 182 -5.47 11.09 -5.27
N GLU A 183 -4.57 11.89 -5.84
CA GLU A 183 -3.29 11.39 -6.33
C GLU A 183 -2.44 10.82 -5.19
N ILE A 184 -2.18 11.60 -4.14
CA ILE A 184 -1.33 11.15 -3.03
C ILE A 184 -2.01 10.06 -2.20
N PRO A 185 -3.22 10.25 -1.62
CA PRO A 185 -3.80 9.26 -0.71
C PRO A 185 -4.12 7.92 -1.36
N TYR A 186 -4.50 7.91 -2.62
CA TYR A 186 -4.95 6.69 -3.29
C TYR A 186 -3.88 6.01 -4.15
N ASN A 187 -2.88 6.76 -4.62
CA ASN A 187 -1.85 6.25 -5.52
C ASN A 187 -0.44 6.40 -4.95
N SER A 188 0.08 7.62 -4.90
CA SER A 188 1.49 7.88 -4.58
C SER A 188 1.86 7.66 -3.12
N ILE A 189 0.89 7.44 -2.24
CA ILE A 189 1.15 7.12 -0.83
C ILE A 189 2.10 5.94 -0.66
N HIS A 190 2.05 4.97 -1.56
CA HIS A 190 2.98 3.83 -1.57
C HIS A 190 4.44 4.27 -1.77
N LEU A 191 4.65 5.29 -2.60
CA LEU A 191 5.99 5.80 -2.92
C LEU A 191 6.55 6.63 -1.77
N PHE A 192 5.72 7.50 -1.19
CA PHE A 192 6.08 8.27 0.01
C PHE A 192 6.36 7.36 1.20
N ASP A 193 5.54 6.33 1.38
CA ASP A 193 5.74 5.34 2.43
C ASP A 193 7.03 4.53 2.22
N LEU A 194 7.33 4.12 0.99
CA LEU A 194 8.57 3.43 0.66
C LEU A 194 9.79 4.28 1.00
N ILE A 195 9.82 5.54 0.52
CA ILE A 195 10.93 6.47 0.78
C ILE A 195 11.09 6.67 2.29
N ARG A 196 10.00 6.94 3.00
CA ARG A 196 10.01 7.06 4.46
C ARG A 196 10.55 5.78 5.14
N SER A 197 10.20 4.61 4.63
CA SER A 197 10.64 3.33 5.21
C SER A 197 12.13 3.06 5.04
N LEU A 198 12.74 3.60 3.98
CA LEU A 198 14.16 3.44 3.67
C LEU A 198 15.04 4.53 4.27
N PHE A 199 14.54 5.77 4.30
CA PHE A 199 15.36 6.95 4.62
C PHE A 199 14.86 7.77 5.83
N GLY A 200 13.76 7.33 6.48
CA GLY A 200 13.18 8.01 7.63
C GLY A 200 12.26 9.19 7.24
N MET A 201 11.90 9.99 8.24
CA MET A 201 11.05 11.16 8.05
C MET A 201 11.84 12.33 7.47
N PRO A 202 11.31 13.00 6.42
CA PRO A 202 11.88 14.25 5.96
C PRO A 202 11.65 15.38 6.97
N GLU A 203 12.53 16.39 6.95
CA GLU A 203 12.42 17.61 7.77
C GLU A 203 11.36 18.58 7.24
N GLY A 204 11.03 18.46 5.95
CA GLY A 204 10.05 19.32 5.28
C GLY A 204 9.70 18.82 3.89
N VAL A 205 8.69 19.44 3.30
CA VAL A 205 8.22 19.13 1.96
C VAL A 205 7.87 20.39 1.19
N PHE A 206 8.22 20.41 -0.11
CA PHE A 206 7.69 21.33 -1.11
C PHE A 206 6.98 20.50 -2.13
N ALA A 207 5.69 20.77 -2.39
CA ALA A 207 4.91 19.98 -3.31
C ALA A 207 3.91 20.83 -4.08
N TYR A 208 3.63 20.39 -5.29
CA TYR A 208 2.58 20.95 -6.15
C TYR A 208 1.84 19.81 -6.83
N SER A 209 0.51 19.84 -6.73
CA SER A 209 -0.37 18.89 -7.40
C SER A 209 -1.29 19.64 -8.38
N ASN A 210 -1.63 18.98 -9.48
CA ASN A 210 -2.56 19.53 -10.46
C ASN A 210 -3.35 18.43 -11.17
N THR A 211 -4.44 18.85 -11.82
CA THR A 211 -5.35 17.97 -12.55
C THR A 211 -4.99 17.93 -14.02
N HIS A 212 -5.13 16.78 -14.65
CA HIS A 212 -5.00 16.65 -16.10
C HIS A 212 -6.31 17.12 -16.79
N PRO A 213 -6.27 17.96 -17.85
CA PRO A 213 -7.46 18.51 -18.50
C PRO A 213 -8.49 17.51 -19.00
N LYS A 214 -8.09 16.27 -19.29
CA LYS A 214 -9.02 15.19 -19.68
C LYS A 214 -9.79 14.57 -18.51
N TYR A 215 -9.46 14.92 -17.27
CA TYR A 215 -10.11 14.42 -16.05
C TYR A 215 -10.49 15.58 -15.14
N PRO A 216 -11.36 16.50 -15.62
CA PRO A 216 -11.66 17.73 -14.91
C PRO A 216 -12.39 17.50 -13.57
N ASN A 217 -13.01 16.34 -13.39
CA ASN A 217 -13.72 15.98 -12.18
C ASN A 217 -12.82 15.41 -11.08
N LEU A 218 -11.58 15.02 -11.41
CA LEU A 218 -10.62 14.56 -10.40
C LEU A 218 -9.91 15.78 -9.79
N SER A 219 -9.76 15.81 -8.49
CA SER A 219 -9.13 16.93 -7.77
C SER A 219 -7.66 17.10 -8.14
N ASP A 220 -6.94 16.00 -8.29
CA ASP A 220 -5.53 15.98 -8.71
C ASP A 220 -5.16 14.63 -9.34
N THR A 221 -4.20 14.65 -10.27
CA THR A 221 -3.77 13.45 -10.99
C THR A 221 -2.26 13.40 -11.19
N LYS A 222 -1.58 14.47 -10.81
CA LYS A 222 -0.12 14.62 -10.90
C LYS A 222 0.40 15.34 -9.68
N THR A 223 1.59 14.94 -9.22
CA THR A 223 2.28 15.61 -8.12
C THR A 223 3.76 15.70 -8.40
N THR A 224 4.34 16.85 -8.12
CA THR A 224 5.79 17.00 -7.98
C THR A 224 6.09 17.32 -6.53
N ALA A 225 7.05 16.63 -5.94
CA ALA A 225 7.44 16.84 -4.56
C ALA A 225 8.95 16.85 -4.39
N ILE A 226 9.44 17.72 -3.49
CA ILE A 226 10.81 17.72 -2.99
C ILE A 226 10.71 17.46 -1.49
N LEU A 227 11.29 16.35 -1.03
CA LEU A 227 11.38 16.02 0.38
C LEU A 227 12.71 16.54 0.91
N LYS A 228 12.64 17.47 1.85
CA LYS A 228 13.82 18.03 2.50
C LYS A 228 14.31 17.09 3.59
N TYR A 229 15.46 16.54 3.39
CA TYR A 229 16.24 15.82 4.38
C TYR A 229 17.41 16.68 4.86
N ARG A 230 18.42 16.08 5.46
CA ARG A 230 19.67 16.75 5.81
C ARG A 230 20.28 17.46 4.60
N LYS A 231 21.22 18.38 4.85
CA LYS A 231 21.82 19.28 3.84
C LYS A 231 22.39 18.56 2.60
N ASP A 232 22.84 17.35 2.76
CA ASP A 232 23.57 16.57 1.75
C ASP A 232 22.74 15.44 1.10
N LEU A 233 21.42 15.45 1.27
CA LEU A 233 20.51 14.51 0.64
C LEU A 233 19.39 15.25 -0.08
N ARG A 234 19.35 15.11 -1.40
CA ARG A 234 18.24 15.55 -2.25
C ARG A 234 17.26 14.40 -2.44
N CYS A 235 15.96 14.67 -2.36
CA CYS A 235 14.92 13.71 -2.69
C CYS A 235 13.83 14.40 -3.52
N ALA A 236 13.65 13.97 -4.77
CA ALA A 236 12.71 14.56 -5.71
C ALA A 236 11.79 13.50 -6.32
N LEU A 237 10.50 13.82 -6.41
CA LEU A 237 9.47 12.96 -7.01
C LEU A 237 8.74 13.71 -8.12
N SER A 238 8.56 13.04 -9.25
CA SER A 238 7.73 13.49 -10.38
C SER A 238 6.73 12.39 -10.70
N LEU A 239 5.45 12.62 -10.40
CA LEU A 239 4.40 11.62 -10.38
C LEU A 239 3.28 12.04 -11.34
N ASN A 240 2.98 11.20 -12.34
CA ASN A 240 1.95 11.43 -13.34
C ASN A 240 1.15 10.15 -13.59
N HIS A 241 -0.10 10.15 -13.15
CA HIS A 241 -1.02 9.02 -13.31
C HIS A 241 -1.96 9.16 -14.52
N CYS A 242 -1.68 10.08 -15.43
CA CYS A 242 -2.49 10.37 -16.61
C CYS A 242 -1.72 10.27 -17.94
N TYR A 243 -0.64 9.52 -17.99
CA TYR A 243 0.11 9.35 -19.22
C TYR A 243 -0.64 8.45 -20.21
N GLN A 244 -1.06 8.98 -21.36
CA GLN A 244 -1.97 8.32 -22.31
C GLN A 244 -1.36 7.95 -23.66
N PHE A 245 -0.05 8.11 -23.83
CA PHE A 245 0.60 7.99 -25.13
C PHE A 245 1.29 6.64 -25.34
N GLY A 246 0.58 5.57 -24.94
CA GLY A 246 0.99 4.19 -25.14
C GLY A 246 2.00 3.66 -24.10
N ASP A 247 2.05 2.35 -23.98
CA ASP A 247 2.80 1.66 -22.91
C ASP A 247 4.31 1.81 -23.06
N LYS A 248 4.80 2.01 -24.29
CA LYS A 248 6.25 2.07 -24.57
C LYS A 248 6.99 3.14 -23.78
N ASN A 249 6.31 4.25 -23.47
CA ASN A 249 6.90 5.38 -22.76
C ASN A 249 6.38 5.51 -21.30
N GLN A 250 5.56 4.58 -20.85
CA GLN A 250 5.22 4.49 -19.44
C GLN A 250 6.43 3.98 -18.66
N ASN A 251 6.72 4.60 -17.53
CA ASN A 251 7.84 4.21 -16.71
C ASN A 251 7.62 4.56 -15.23
N ALA A 252 8.24 3.78 -14.38
CA ALA A 252 8.39 4.08 -12.96
C ALA A 252 9.83 3.76 -12.57
N ASN A 253 10.62 4.77 -12.41
CA ASN A 253 12.05 4.63 -12.14
C ASN A 253 12.39 5.24 -10.79
N LEU A 254 13.05 4.46 -9.95
CA LEU A 254 13.67 4.91 -8.71
C LEU A 254 15.19 4.84 -8.87
N LYS A 255 15.84 5.98 -8.73
CA LYS A 255 17.29 6.09 -8.62
C LYS A 255 17.65 6.42 -7.18
N VAL A 256 18.58 5.69 -6.61
CA VAL A 256 19.18 5.95 -5.29
C VAL A 256 20.68 5.98 -5.46
N GLU A 257 21.26 7.16 -5.30
CA GLU A 257 22.69 7.40 -5.46
C GLU A 257 23.35 7.63 -4.09
N GLY A 258 24.43 6.96 -3.88
CA GLY A 258 25.31 7.16 -2.73
C GLY A 258 26.72 7.52 -3.16
N THR A 259 27.62 7.68 -2.18
CA THR A 259 29.03 8.05 -2.44
C THR A 259 29.83 6.96 -3.12
N ASP A 260 29.41 5.70 -3.00
CA ASP A 260 30.18 4.52 -3.43
C ASP A 260 29.43 3.71 -4.49
N GLY A 261 28.20 4.05 -4.81
CA GLY A 261 27.39 3.35 -5.81
C GLY A 261 26.05 3.95 -6.08
N VAL A 262 25.35 3.40 -7.08
CA VAL A 262 24.00 3.79 -7.45
C VAL A 262 23.14 2.56 -7.69
N ALA A 263 21.90 2.61 -7.19
CA ALA A 263 20.85 1.66 -7.52
C ALA A 263 19.88 2.35 -8.49
N PHE A 264 19.64 1.72 -9.62
CA PHE A 264 18.62 2.14 -10.58
C PHE A 264 17.59 1.02 -10.71
N ILE A 265 16.34 1.33 -10.39
CA ILE A 265 15.26 0.35 -10.33
C ILE A 265 14.12 0.80 -11.24
N THR A 266 13.70 -0.07 -12.15
CA THR A 266 12.48 0.10 -12.93
C THR A 266 11.39 -0.74 -12.32
N LEU A 267 10.32 -0.11 -11.83
CA LEU A 267 9.11 -0.80 -11.40
C LEU A 267 8.30 -1.21 -12.64
N GLY A 268 7.75 -2.41 -12.63
CA GLY A 268 6.85 -2.86 -13.69
C GLY A 268 5.52 -2.11 -13.67
N SER A 269 4.71 -2.30 -14.72
CA SER A 269 3.37 -1.69 -14.89
C SER A 269 2.30 -2.18 -13.90
N THR A 270 2.64 -3.08 -13.01
CA THR A 270 1.73 -3.69 -12.02
C THR A 270 1.92 -3.07 -10.63
N VAL A 271 1.75 -1.77 -10.53
CA VAL A 271 1.59 -1.11 -9.22
C VAL A 271 0.11 -0.95 -8.92
#